data_9d23db20eddbc31d9778a68d38b654f8
#
_entry.id   9d23db20eddbc31d9778a68d38b654f8
#
_cell.length_a   1.000
_cell.length_b   1.000
_cell.length_c   1.000
_cell.angle_alpha   90.00
_cell.angle_beta   90.00
_cell.angle_gamma   90.00
#
_symmetry.space_group_name_H-M   'P 1'
#
loop_
_entity.id
_entity.type
_entity.pdbx_description
1 polymer ?
#
loop_
_entity_poly.entity_id
_entity_poly.type
_entity_poly.pdbx_seq_one_letter_code
_entity_poly.pdbx_strand_id
1 'polypeptide(L)'
;MKDETLLIKGCLEGNAKMQKCLYDTYASKMFGICLRYANSHAEASDILQEGFIKVFTKLQDFRNEGSLEGWIKRIMINTAINFCIKEKKHFTTDLDNT
;
A
#
# COMPACT_ATOMS: atom_id res chain seq x y z
N MET A 1 6.61 21.36 -9.58
CA MET A 1 5.66 20.32 -9.22
C MET A 1 5.84 19.11 -10.09
N LYS A 2 5.78 17.96 -9.48
CA LYS A 2 6.01 16.74 -10.24
C LYS A 2 4.81 16.37 -11.06
N ASP A 3 5.07 16.02 -12.30
CA ASP A 3 4.04 15.52 -13.17
C ASP A 3 3.82 14.05 -12.83
N GLU A 4 2.60 13.72 -12.37
CA GLU A 4 2.27 12.34 -12.01
C GLU A 4 2.43 11.40 -13.20
N THR A 5 2.12 11.88 -14.39
CA THR A 5 2.25 11.07 -15.58
C THR A 5 3.70 10.66 -15.83
N LEU A 6 4.63 11.59 -15.66
CA LEU A 6 6.05 11.28 -15.82
C LEU A 6 6.54 10.36 -14.72
N LEU A 7 6.06 10.56 -13.50
CA LEU A 7 6.41 9.70 -12.38
C LEU A 7 5.95 8.26 -12.62
N ILE A 8 4.70 8.09 -13.03
CA ILE A 8 4.15 6.77 -13.31
C ILE A 8 4.92 6.10 -14.43
N LYS A 9 5.19 6.85 -15.51
CA LYS A 9 5.93 6.31 -16.64
C LYS A 9 7.31 5.83 -16.22
N GLY A 10 8.02 6.63 -15.42
CA GLY A 10 9.35 6.25 -14.95
C GLY A 10 9.30 4.99 -14.10
N CYS A 11 8.30 4.89 -13.23
CA CYS A 11 8.15 3.70 -12.40
C CYS A 11 7.87 2.46 -13.24
N LEU A 12 7.02 2.59 -14.27
CA LEU A 12 6.70 1.48 -15.16
C LEU A 12 7.88 1.03 -15.99
N GLU A 13 8.79 1.96 -16.27
CA GLU A 13 10.01 1.65 -17.04
C GLU A 13 11.10 1.04 -16.15
N GLY A 14 10.82 0.87 -14.87
CA GLY A 14 11.79 0.29 -13.96
C GLY A 14 12.82 1.28 -13.44
N ASN A 15 12.56 2.57 -13.55
CA ASN A 15 13.47 3.60 -13.05
C ASN A 15 13.47 3.62 -11.53
N ALA A 16 14.56 3.17 -10.92
CA ALA A 16 14.64 3.04 -9.46
C ALA A 16 14.48 4.38 -8.75
N LYS A 17 15.00 5.45 -9.34
CA LYS A 17 14.87 6.78 -8.74
C LYS A 17 13.41 7.23 -8.70
N MET A 18 12.68 6.97 -9.77
CA MET A 18 11.26 7.32 -9.84
C MET A 18 10.44 6.47 -8.89
N GLN A 19 10.77 5.18 -8.77
CA GLN A 19 10.10 4.31 -7.82
C GLN A 19 10.34 4.77 -6.39
N LYS A 20 11.57 5.15 -6.07
CA LYS A 20 11.89 5.70 -4.75
C LYS A 20 11.14 7.01 -4.51
N CYS A 21 11.07 7.86 -5.52
CA CYS A 21 10.36 9.13 -5.43
C CYS A 21 8.88 8.90 -5.11
N LEU A 22 8.24 7.94 -5.77
CA LEU A 22 6.84 7.63 -5.52
C LEU A 22 6.67 7.14 -4.09
N TYR A 23 7.54 6.21 -3.68
CA TYR A 23 7.49 5.68 -2.32
C TYR A 23 7.65 6.81 -1.29
N ASP A 24 8.70 7.61 -1.45
CA ASP A 24 9.01 8.69 -0.49
C ASP A 24 7.88 9.73 -0.42
N THR A 25 7.22 9.97 -1.54
CA THR A 25 6.15 10.96 -1.60
C THR A 25 4.95 10.53 -0.76
N TYR A 26 4.60 9.25 -0.78
CA TYR A 26 3.36 8.78 -0.18
C TYR A 26 3.53 7.92 1.06
N ALA A 27 4.73 7.42 1.33
CA ALA A 27 4.92 6.44 2.40
C ALA A 27 4.47 6.94 3.77
N SER A 28 4.84 8.17 4.13
CA SER A 28 4.50 8.70 5.45
C SER A 28 3.00 8.79 5.65
N LYS A 29 2.29 9.32 4.66
CA LYS A 29 0.84 9.46 4.73
C LYS A 29 0.17 8.08 4.77
N MET A 30 0.65 7.16 3.96
CA MET A 30 0.08 5.81 3.90
C MET A 30 0.37 5.04 5.18
N PHE A 31 1.54 5.28 5.79
CA PHE A 31 1.85 4.65 7.07
C PHE A 31 0.86 5.07 8.14
N GLY A 32 0.47 6.35 8.15
CA GLY A 32 -0.56 6.84 9.05
C GLY A 32 -1.87 6.09 8.90
N ILE A 33 -2.24 5.79 7.65
CA ILE A 33 -3.44 5.00 7.38
C ILE A 33 -3.27 3.58 7.91
N CYS A 34 -2.12 2.97 7.65
CA CYS A 34 -1.86 1.60 8.11
C CYS A 34 -1.92 1.50 9.63
N LEU A 35 -1.45 2.53 10.33
CA LEU A 35 -1.47 2.54 11.79
C LEU A 35 -2.89 2.48 12.36
N ARG A 36 -3.88 2.95 11.62
CA ARG A 36 -5.27 2.91 12.08
C ARG A 36 -5.82 1.49 12.12
N TYR A 37 -5.25 0.60 11.33
CA TYR A 37 -5.72 -0.78 11.24
C TYR A 37 -4.82 -1.75 11.99
N ALA A 38 -3.56 -1.38 12.18
CA ALA A 38 -2.56 -2.27 12.76
C ALA A 38 -2.58 -2.21 14.29
N ASN A 39 -2.12 -3.26 14.92
CA ASN A 39 -1.99 -3.34 16.37
C ASN A 39 -0.64 -2.85 16.86
N SER A 40 0.32 -2.64 15.96
CA SER A 40 1.66 -2.20 16.31
C SER A 40 2.30 -1.50 15.13
N HIS A 41 3.38 -0.79 15.39
CA HIS A 41 4.17 -0.18 14.32
C HIS A 41 4.74 -1.23 13.38
N ALA A 42 5.13 -2.38 13.92
CA ALA A 42 5.66 -3.45 13.10
C ALA A 42 4.61 -3.97 12.12
N GLU A 43 3.37 -4.16 12.59
CA GLU A 43 2.29 -4.58 11.71
C GLU A 43 1.99 -3.52 10.66
N ALA A 44 1.97 -2.25 11.07
CA ALA A 44 1.72 -1.15 10.13
C ALA A 44 2.78 -1.13 9.03
N SER A 45 4.03 -1.36 9.40
CA SER A 45 5.13 -1.42 8.46
C SER A 45 4.96 -2.57 7.47
N ASP A 46 4.53 -3.73 7.95
CA ASP A 46 4.29 -4.89 7.09
C ASP A 46 3.17 -4.61 6.10
N ILE A 47 2.09 -3.99 6.58
CA ILE A 47 0.97 -3.61 5.72
C ILE A 47 1.43 -2.63 4.65
N LEU A 48 2.22 -1.63 5.06
CA LEU A 48 2.73 -0.63 4.15
C LEU A 48 3.57 -1.25 3.04
N GLN A 49 4.48 -2.15 3.41
CA GLN A 49 5.34 -2.82 2.43
C GLN A 49 4.52 -3.66 1.46
N GLU A 50 3.60 -4.45 1.99
CA GLU A 50 2.75 -5.28 1.14
C GLU A 50 1.91 -4.42 0.21
N GLY A 51 1.38 -3.31 0.72
CA GLY A 51 0.59 -2.38 -0.07
C GLY A 51 1.39 -1.75 -1.19
N PHE A 52 2.63 -1.33 -0.92
CA PHE A 52 3.47 -0.75 -1.97
C PHE A 52 3.89 -1.78 -3.01
N ILE A 53 4.09 -3.03 -2.62
CA ILE A 53 4.35 -4.08 -3.60
C ILE A 53 3.17 -4.16 -4.57
N LYS A 54 1.95 -4.10 -4.05
CA LYS A 54 0.75 -4.11 -4.88
C LYS A 54 0.65 -2.84 -5.74
N VAL A 55 1.01 -1.69 -5.18
CA VAL A 55 1.01 -0.44 -5.93
C VAL A 55 1.90 -0.57 -7.16
N PHE A 56 3.15 -1.00 -6.97
CA PHE A 56 4.08 -1.12 -8.09
C PHE A 56 3.67 -2.21 -9.06
N THR A 57 3.14 -3.32 -8.57
CA THR A 57 2.70 -4.42 -9.41
C THR A 57 1.52 -4.03 -10.30
N LYS A 58 0.60 -3.22 -9.75
CA LYS A 58 -0.64 -2.85 -10.45
C LYS A 58 -0.61 -1.48 -11.07
N LEU A 59 0.52 -0.79 -11.02
CA LEU A 59 0.61 0.59 -11.49
C LEU A 59 0.23 0.71 -12.97
N GLN A 60 0.54 -0.32 -13.76
CA GLN A 60 0.18 -0.34 -15.17
C GLN A 60 -1.34 -0.30 -15.38
N ASP A 61 -2.10 -0.69 -14.37
CA ASP A 61 -3.56 -0.70 -14.47
C ASP A 61 -4.20 0.61 -14.04
N PHE A 62 -3.41 1.54 -13.52
CA PHE A 62 -3.94 2.84 -13.13
C PHE A 62 -4.31 3.64 -14.37
N ARG A 63 -5.57 4.06 -14.44
CA ARG A 63 -6.12 4.69 -15.65
C ARG A 63 -6.18 6.21 -15.60
N ASN A 64 -5.57 6.82 -14.61
CA ASN A 64 -5.61 8.27 -14.41
C ASN A 64 -7.03 8.80 -14.20
N GLU A 65 -7.91 7.96 -13.70
CA GLU A 65 -9.26 8.36 -13.31
C GLU A 65 -9.23 8.66 -11.83
N GLY A 66 -9.18 9.95 -11.52
CA GLY A 66 -8.97 10.38 -10.15
C GLY A 66 -7.50 10.54 -9.85
N SER A 67 -7.18 10.78 -8.58
CA SER A 67 -5.81 11.05 -8.17
C SER A 67 -5.02 9.77 -7.94
N LEU A 68 -3.72 9.86 -8.20
CA LEU A 68 -2.81 8.75 -7.88
C LEU A 68 -2.83 8.47 -6.38
N GLU A 69 -2.85 9.53 -5.56
CA GLU A 69 -2.89 9.36 -4.11
C GLU A 69 -4.12 8.57 -3.68
N GLY A 70 -5.28 8.88 -4.24
CA GLY A 70 -6.52 8.16 -3.91
C GLY A 70 -6.46 6.70 -4.31
N TRP A 71 -5.86 6.43 -5.46
CA TRP A 71 -5.70 5.07 -5.96
C TRP A 71 -4.78 4.27 -5.03
N ILE A 72 -3.65 4.87 -4.63
CA ILE A 72 -2.72 4.23 -3.70
C ILE A 72 -3.41 3.99 -2.35
N LYS A 73 -4.14 5.00 -1.86
CA LYS A 73 -4.85 4.90 -0.59
C LYS A 73 -5.82 3.73 -0.57
N ARG A 74 -6.56 3.53 -1.67
CA ARG A 74 -7.49 2.41 -1.76
C ARG A 74 -6.76 1.08 -1.64
N ILE A 75 -5.62 0.95 -2.31
CA ILE A 75 -4.82 -0.27 -2.24
C ILE A 75 -4.34 -0.50 -0.81
N MET A 76 -3.89 0.56 -0.13
CA MET A 76 -3.43 0.46 1.25
C MET A 76 -4.55 0.02 2.19
N ILE A 77 -5.71 0.64 2.06
CA ILE A 77 -6.86 0.31 2.91
C ILE A 77 -7.28 -1.14 2.68
N ASN A 78 -7.37 -1.56 1.43
CA ASN A 78 -7.74 -2.95 1.12
C ASN A 78 -6.72 -3.93 1.65
N THR A 79 -5.43 -3.59 1.54
CA THR A 79 -4.36 -4.43 2.08
C THR A 79 -4.47 -4.53 3.60
N ALA A 80 -4.73 -3.41 4.26
CA ALA A 80 -4.87 -3.38 5.71
C ALA A 80 -6.08 -4.20 6.17
N ILE A 81 -7.20 -4.06 5.48
CA ILE A 81 -8.40 -4.82 5.82
C ILE A 81 -8.15 -6.32 5.65
N ASN A 82 -7.51 -6.70 4.54
CA ASN A 82 -7.19 -8.11 4.31
C ASN A 82 -6.25 -8.65 5.37
N PHE A 83 -5.29 -7.85 5.80
CA PHE A 83 -4.39 -8.22 6.87
C PHE A 83 -5.16 -8.47 8.16
N CYS A 84 -6.07 -7.57 8.51
CA CYS A 84 -6.88 -7.71 9.71
C CYS A 84 -7.79 -8.94 9.65
N ILE A 85 -8.36 -9.24 8.49
CA ILE A 85 -9.20 -10.41 8.32
C ILE A 85 -8.38 -11.68 8.52
N LYS A 86 -7.18 -11.73 7.95
CA LYS A 86 -6.29 -12.88 8.12
C LYS A 86 -5.93 -13.11 9.58
N GLU A 87 -5.59 -12.03 10.28
CA GLU A 87 -5.24 -12.12 11.68
C GLU A 87 -6.42 -12.62 12.52
N LYS A 88 -7.59 -12.06 12.27
CA LYS A 88 -8.80 -12.46 12.98
C LYS A 88 -9.16 -13.92 12.71
N LYS A 89 -9.06 -14.32 11.45
CA LYS A 89 -9.39 -15.69 11.05
C LYS A 89 -8.43 -16.68 11.69
N HIS A 90 -7.14 -16.33 11.68
CA HIS A 90 -6.11 -17.16 12.29
C HIS A 90 -6.36 -17.29 13.79
N PHE A 91 -6.66 -16.18 14.45
CA PHE A 91 -6.93 -16.15 15.86
C PHE A 91 -8.17 -17.01 16.21
N THR A 92 -9.23 -16.86 15.41
CA THR A 92 -10.45 -17.63 15.60
C THR A 92 -10.20 -19.13 15.43
N THR A 93 -9.40 -19.49 14.43
CA THR A 93 -9.04 -20.88 14.19
C THR A 93 -8.27 -21.46 15.38
N ASP A 94 -7.34 -20.68 15.92
CA ASP A 94 -6.59 -21.10 17.10
C ASP A 94 -7.48 -21.30 18.30
N LEU A 95 -8.46 -20.41 18.49
CA LEU A 95 -9.42 -20.54 19.58
C LEU A 95 -10.30 -21.78 19.42
N ASP A 96 -10.71 -22.05 18.20
CA ASP A 96 -11.55 -23.21 17.92
C ASP A 96 -10.81 -24.51 18.16
N ASN A 97 -9.50 -24.50 18.04
CA ASN A 97 -8.68 -25.69 18.24
C ASN A 97 -8.32 -25.93 19.70
N THR A 98 -8.64 -25.01 20.56
CA THR A 98 -8.44 -25.20 21.98
C THR A 98 -9.72 -25.66 22.66
#